data_64449075313a488fa5e31e259d0b4db6
#
_entry.id   64449075313a488fa5e31e259d0b4db6
#
_cell.length_a   1.000
_cell.length_b   1.000
_cell.length_c   1.000
_cell.angle_alpha   90.00
_cell.angle_beta   90.00
_cell.angle_gamma   90.00
#
_symmetry.space_group_name_H-M   'P 1'
#
loop_
_entity.id
_entity.type
_entity.pdbx_description
1 polymer ?
#
loop_
_entity_poly.entity_id
_entity_poly.type
_entity_poly.pdbx_seq_one_letter_code
_entity_poly.pdbx_strand_id
1 'polypeptide(L)'
;MVRTLFSGKVKDFITAVDEKNIILVHEVENDEGYAELSRTAHTLLDMLNSEAMVKVNIAYGTIVNEIKEVSRSYKEAKMALDVGKIFYSDKNVVAYNNLGIGRLIYQLPIPLCKMFIKEIFDGKSPDEFDEETLTTINKFFENNLNVSETSRQLFIHRNTLVYRLDKLQKSTNLDLRVFEDAITFKIALMVEKYMKYMERMEY
;
A
#
# COMPACT_ATOMS: atom_id res chain seq x y z
N MET A 1 21.25 -17.96 6.55
CA MET A 1 20.57 -17.97 5.25
C MET A 1 20.75 -16.64 4.50
N VAL A 2 20.15 -15.51 4.90
CA VAL A 2 20.39 -14.22 4.21
C VAL A 2 21.88 -13.92 4.05
N ARG A 3 22.70 -14.10 5.08
CA ARG A 3 24.16 -13.97 4.98
C ARG A 3 24.80 -14.92 3.96
N THR A 4 24.29 -16.14 3.81
CA THR A 4 24.87 -17.14 2.88
C THR A 4 24.62 -16.74 1.42
N LEU A 5 23.46 -16.11 1.14
CA LEU A 5 23.09 -15.63 -0.19
C LEU A 5 23.96 -14.46 -0.67
N PHE A 6 24.36 -13.61 0.26
CA PHE A 6 25.14 -12.39 -0.04
C PHE A 6 26.62 -12.50 0.37
N SER A 7 27.05 -13.65 0.91
CA SER A 7 28.44 -13.86 1.39
C SER A 7 29.51 -13.85 0.29
N GLY A 8 29.11 -13.90 -0.98
CA GLY A 8 30.03 -13.79 -2.12
C GLY A 8 30.29 -12.35 -2.60
N LYS A 9 29.47 -11.38 -2.20
CA LYS A 9 29.63 -9.96 -2.53
C LYS A 9 30.25 -9.24 -1.32
N VAL A 10 31.51 -8.87 -1.44
CA VAL A 10 32.32 -8.27 -0.35
C VAL A 10 31.78 -6.94 0.18
N LYS A 11 30.77 -6.37 -0.46
CA LYS A 11 30.27 -5.01 -0.18
C LYS A 11 28.88 -4.95 0.44
N ASP A 12 28.20 -6.10 0.60
CA ASP A 12 26.87 -6.14 1.23
C ASP A 12 27.01 -6.20 2.75
N PHE A 13 26.20 -5.38 3.43
CA PHE A 13 26.17 -5.35 4.88
C PHE A 13 24.78 -5.77 5.41
N ILE A 14 24.77 -6.76 6.31
CA ILE A 14 23.55 -7.31 6.91
C ILE A 14 23.59 -7.12 8.41
N THR A 15 22.53 -6.51 8.95
CA THR A 15 22.35 -6.35 10.40
C THR A 15 20.90 -6.64 10.79
N ALA A 16 20.69 -7.11 12.02
CA ALA A 16 19.37 -7.19 12.63
C ALA A 16 19.15 -5.93 13.48
N VAL A 17 17.96 -5.33 13.36
CA VAL A 17 17.54 -4.21 14.21
C VAL A 17 16.87 -4.74 15.46
N ASP A 18 16.06 -5.78 15.29
CA ASP A 18 15.34 -6.49 16.33
C ASP A 18 15.06 -7.95 15.88
N GLU A 19 14.27 -8.67 16.67
CA GLU A 19 13.93 -10.08 16.39
C GLU A 19 13.10 -10.29 15.10
N LYS A 20 12.48 -9.23 14.57
CA LYS A 20 11.55 -9.28 13.43
C LYS A 20 12.10 -8.59 12.18
N ASN A 21 13.13 -7.74 12.31
CA ASN A 21 13.59 -6.88 11.25
C ASN A 21 15.07 -7.07 10.94
N ILE A 22 15.36 -7.39 9.69
CA ILE A 22 16.71 -7.50 9.14
C ILE A 22 16.90 -6.38 8.12
N ILE A 23 18.04 -5.70 8.18
CA ILE A 23 18.45 -4.70 7.20
C ILE A 23 19.54 -5.31 6.33
N LEU A 24 19.36 -5.18 5.02
CA LEU A 24 20.39 -5.42 4.02
C LEU A 24 20.76 -4.07 3.39
N VAL A 25 22.01 -3.66 3.53
CA VAL A 25 22.59 -2.59 2.72
C VAL A 25 23.28 -3.26 1.54
N HIS A 26 22.71 -3.05 0.37
CA HIS A 26 23.13 -3.70 -0.87
C HIS A 26 23.78 -2.70 -1.81
N GLU A 27 24.95 -3.05 -2.37
CA GLU A 27 25.59 -2.26 -3.41
C GLU A 27 24.94 -2.56 -4.76
N VAL A 28 24.46 -1.51 -5.42
CA VAL A 28 23.90 -1.59 -6.78
C VAL A 28 25.00 -1.25 -7.77
N GLU A 29 25.41 -2.20 -8.59
CA GLU A 29 26.63 -2.10 -9.39
C GLU A 29 26.44 -1.45 -10.77
N ASN A 30 25.21 -1.29 -11.29
CA ASN A 30 25.00 -0.96 -12.70
C ASN A 30 23.90 0.08 -12.96
N ASP A 31 23.86 0.54 -14.21
CA ASP A 31 22.86 1.45 -14.78
C ASP A 31 21.40 0.94 -14.69
N GLU A 32 21.20 -0.33 -14.34
CA GLU A 32 19.87 -0.94 -14.15
C GLU A 32 19.17 -0.57 -12.82
N GLY A 33 19.92 -0.07 -11.84
CA GLY A 33 19.45 0.54 -10.60
C GLY A 33 18.26 -0.15 -9.94
N TYR A 34 17.08 0.42 -10.06
CA TYR A 34 15.86 -0.09 -9.45
C TYR A 34 15.36 -1.43 -10.03
N ALA A 35 15.69 -1.76 -11.27
CA ALA A 35 15.34 -3.05 -11.85
C ALA A 35 16.17 -4.18 -11.21
N GLU A 36 17.44 -3.94 -10.94
CA GLU A 36 18.30 -4.87 -10.19
C GLU A 36 17.78 -5.06 -8.76
N LEU A 37 17.50 -3.97 -8.03
CA LEU A 37 16.93 -4.03 -6.69
C LEU A 37 15.62 -4.83 -6.64
N SER A 38 14.73 -4.60 -7.60
CA SER A 38 13.47 -5.33 -7.67
C SER A 38 13.70 -6.84 -7.87
N ARG A 39 14.60 -7.23 -8.78
CA ARG A 39 14.96 -8.64 -9.00
C ARG A 39 15.56 -9.27 -7.74
N THR A 40 16.51 -8.59 -7.11
CA THR A 40 17.15 -9.04 -5.87
C THR A 40 16.14 -9.24 -4.76
N ALA A 41 15.20 -8.30 -4.57
CA ALA A 41 14.15 -8.38 -3.56
C ALA A 41 13.20 -9.57 -3.80
N HIS A 42 12.78 -9.82 -5.05
CA HIS A 42 11.94 -10.97 -5.38
C HIS A 42 12.69 -12.30 -5.22
N THR A 43 13.93 -12.39 -5.66
CA THR A 43 14.78 -13.57 -5.44
C THR A 43 14.92 -13.88 -3.96
N LEU A 44 15.18 -12.86 -3.14
CA LEU A 44 15.27 -13.01 -1.69
C LEU A 44 13.95 -13.48 -1.07
N LEU A 45 12.82 -12.92 -1.52
CA LEU A 45 11.49 -13.32 -1.10
C LEU A 45 11.23 -14.81 -1.40
N ASP A 46 11.50 -15.23 -2.63
CA ASP A 46 11.27 -16.61 -3.08
C ASP A 46 12.13 -17.61 -2.29
N MET A 47 13.39 -17.27 -2.05
CA MET A 47 14.30 -18.13 -1.27
C MET A 47 13.88 -18.24 0.19
N LEU A 48 13.47 -17.12 0.83
CA LEU A 48 13.01 -17.15 2.22
C LEU A 48 11.70 -17.93 2.37
N ASN A 49 10.78 -17.81 1.41
CA ASN A 49 9.54 -18.56 1.41
C ASN A 49 9.77 -20.06 1.16
N SER A 50 10.62 -20.41 0.20
CA SER A 50 10.82 -21.83 -0.21
C SER A 50 11.75 -22.59 0.72
N GLU A 51 12.88 -22.01 1.12
CA GLU A 51 13.90 -22.71 1.88
C GLU A 51 13.75 -22.50 3.40
N ALA A 52 13.37 -21.31 3.85
CA ALA A 52 13.17 -21.01 5.27
C ALA A 52 11.75 -21.21 5.75
N MET A 53 10.78 -21.40 4.85
CA MET A 53 9.33 -21.46 5.15
C MET A 53 8.82 -20.28 5.98
N VAL A 54 9.43 -19.10 5.80
CA VAL A 54 9.09 -17.89 6.55
C VAL A 54 8.43 -16.88 5.61
N LYS A 55 7.23 -16.43 5.96
CA LYS A 55 6.57 -15.33 5.25
C LYS A 55 7.21 -14.03 5.66
N VAL A 56 7.73 -13.29 4.69
CA VAL A 56 8.39 -12.00 4.91
C VAL A 56 7.79 -10.93 3.99
N ASN A 57 7.90 -9.68 4.43
CA ASN A 57 7.68 -8.52 3.59
C ASN A 57 9.03 -7.82 3.39
N ILE A 58 9.32 -7.44 2.16
CA ILE A 58 10.55 -6.76 1.78
C ILE A 58 10.20 -5.36 1.30
N ALA A 59 10.93 -4.36 1.78
CA ALA A 59 10.81 -3.00 1.25
C ALA A 59 12.19 -2.39 1.06
N TYR A 60 12.32 -1.51 0.08
CA TYR A 60 13.57 -0.80 -0.17
C TYR A 60 13.33 0.69 -0.41
N GLY A 61 14.30 1.50 0.05
CA GLY A 61 14.35 2.94 -0.12
C GLY A 61 14.91 3.36 -1.47
N THR A 62 15.25 4.64 -1.58
CA THR A 62 15.93 5.18 -2.77
C THR A 62 17.41 4.78 -2.80
N ILE A 63 17.92 4.58 -4.00
CA ILE A 63 19.36 4.39 -4.22
C ILE A 63 20.06 5.70 -3.85
N VAL A 64 21.14 5.57 -3.10
CA VAL A 64 21.94 6.71 -2.62
C VAL A 64 23.42 6.51 -3.02
N ASN A 65 24.12 7.60 -3.29
CA ASN A 65 25.50 7.55 -3.76
C ASN A 65 26.53 7.75 -2.62
N GLU A 66 26.07 8.21 -1.46
CA GLU A 66 26.93 8.51 -0.34
C GLU A 66 26.51 7.74 0.92
N ILE A 67 27.49 7.21 1.65
CA ILE A 67 27.22 6.40 2.86
C ILE A 67 26.44 7.17 3.93
N LYS A 68 26.62 8.50 4.02
CA LYS A 68 25.88 9.36 4.95
C LYS A 68 24.37 9.40 4.67
N GLU A 69 23.94 9.05 3.44
CA GLU A 69 22.53 9.03 3.03
C GLU A 69 21.86 7.67 3.24
N VAL A 70 22.61 6.61 3.59
CA VAL A 70 22.04 5.28 3.85
C VAL A 70 20.97 5.32 4.92
N SER A 71 21.14 6.16 5.97
CA SER A 71 20.13 6.36 7.00
C SER A 71 18.81 6.93 6.43
N ARG A 72 18.86 7.79 5.41
CA ARG A 72 17.66 8.29 4.73
C ARG A 72 16.97 7.16 3.97
N SER A 73 17.74 6.43 3.14
CA SER A 73 17.21 5.29 2.38
C SER A 73 16.58 4.23 3.30
N TYR A 74 17.16 3.98 4.46
CA TYR A 74 16.57 3.09 5.48
C TYR A 74 15.23 3.59 6.00
N LYS A 75 15.12 4.89 6.33
CA LYS A 75 13.83 5.48 6.77
C LYS A 75 12.76 5.39 5.70
N GLU A 76 13.14 5.57 4.45
CA GLU A 76 12.27 5.41 3.29
C GLU A 76 11.81 3.96 3.10
N ALA A 77 12.72 2.98 3.25
CA ALA A 77 12.39 1.56 3.20
C ALA A 77 11.43 1.17 4.34
N LYS A 78 11.66 1.68 5.56
CA LYS A 78 10.76 1.46 6.70
C LYS A 78 9.36 2.04 6.43
N MET A 79 9.28 3.27 5.91
CA MET A 79 8.00 3.86 5.51
C MET A 79 7.32 3.01 4.41
N ALA A 80 8.09 2.53 3.42
CA ALA A 80 7.55 1.68 2.37
C ALA A 80 6.97 0.37 2.92
N LEU A 81 7.60 -0.21 3.94
CA LEU A 81 7.10 -1.40 4.62
C LEU A 81 5.76 -1.14 5.31
N ASP A 82 5.62 -0.02 6.02
CA ASP A 82 4.37 0.32 6.73
C ASP A 82 3.26 0.70 5.76
N VAL A 83 3.54 1.54 4.76
CA VAL A 83 2.61 1.90 3.69
C VAL A 83 2.17 0.66 2.90
N GLY A 84 3.09 -0.29 2.68
CA GLY A 84 2.82 -1.59 2.07
C GLY A 84 1.78 -2.38 2.87
N LYS A 85 1.95 -2.49 4.17
CA LYS A 85 0.99 -3.19 5.06
C LYS A 85 -0.40 -2.55 5.04
N ILE A 86 -0.47 -1.22 4.93
CA ILE A 86 -1.75 -0.49 4.96
C ILE A 86 -2.49 -0.60 3.63
N PHE A 87 -1.81 -0.35 2.52
CA PHE A 87 -2.45 -0.11 1.22
C PHE A 87 -2.21 -1.20 0.17
N TYR A 88 -1.17 -2.01 0.34
CA TYR A 88 -0.71 -3.00 -0.64
C TYR A 88 -0.48 -4.36 0.02
N SER A 89 -1.44 -4.82 0.82
CA SER A 89 -1.34 -6.07 1.60
C SER A 89 -1.19 -7.33 0.75
N ASP A 90 -1.50 -7.24 -0.54
CA ASP A 90 -1.29 -8.26 -1.55
C ASP A 90 0.16 -8.33 -2.07
N LYS A 91 0.99 -7.31 -1.76
CA LYS A 91 2.37 -7.20 -2.21
C LYS A 91 3.35 -7.48 -1.07
N ASN A 92 4.20 -8.47 -1.27
CA ASN A 92 5.28 -8.78 -0.33
C ASN A 92 6.59 -8.02 -0.62
N VAL A 93 6.70 -7.35 -1.77
CA VAL A 93 7.83 -6.48 -2.12
C VAL A 93 7.31 -5.09 -2.45
N VAL A 94 7.80 -4.08 -1.75
CA VAL A 94 7.36 -2.68 -1.89
C VAL A 94 8.54 -1.73 -2.02
N ALA A 95 8.54 -0.94 -3.09
CA ALA A 95 9.54 0.10 -3.33
C ALA A 95 9.03 1.47 -2.86
N TYR A 96 9.88 2.24 -2.19
CA TYR A 96 9.52 3.59 -1.73
C TYR A 96 9.06 4.53 -2.86
N ASN A 97 9.73 4.47 -4.01
CA ASN A 97 9.38 5.28 -5.18
C ASN A 97 8.04 4.89 -5.85
N ASN A 98 7.47 3.74 -5.50
CA ASN A 98 6.20 3.24 -6.05
C ASN A 98 5.00 3.38 -5.10
N LEU A 99 5.17 4.10 -3.99
CA LEU A 99 4.10 4.27 -2.97
C LEU A 99 2.96 5.19 -3.42
N GLY A 100 3.20 6.03 -4.42
CA GLY A 100 2.18 6.96 -4.92
C GLY A 100 1.54 7.79 -3.82
N ILE A 101 0.21 7.91 -3.87
CA ILE A 101 -0.57 8.70 -2.90
C ILE A 101 -0.52 8.13 -1.47
N GLY A 102 -0.27 6.81 -1.31
CA GLY A 102 -0.15 6.18 0.01
C GLY A 102 0.94 6.82 0.87
N ARG A 103 2.05 7.27 0.25
CA ARG A 103 3.12 7.98 0.94
C ARG A 103 2.67 9.35 1.49
N LEU A 104 1.82 10.06 0.78
CA LEU A 104 1.29 11.34 1.23
C LEU A 104 0.32 11.14 2.40
N ILE A 105 -0.60 10.19 2.27
CA ILE A 105 -1.58 9.88 3.30
C ILE A 105 -0.89 9.44 4.61
N TYR A 106 0.12 8.60 4.52
CA TYR A 106 0.88 8.13 5.69
C TYR A 106 1.54 9.25 6.50
N GLN A 107 1.77 10.42 5.89
CA GLN A 107 2.36 11.59 6.54
C GLN A 107 1.32 12.59 7.08
N LEU A 108 0.02 12.33 6.88
CA LEU A 108 -1.02 13.24 7.37
C LEU A 108 -1.16 13.14 8.90
N PRO A 109 -1.30 14.27 9.60
CA PRO A 109 -1.65 14.26 11.02
C PRO A 109 -3.02 13.62 11.26
N ILE A 110 -3.12 12.74 12.24
CA ILE A 110 -4.39 12.05 12.59
C ILE A 110 -5.56 13.02 12.83
N PRO A 111 -5.38 14.18 13.51
CA PRO A 111 -6.48 15.15 13.64
C PRO A 111 -7.03 15.64 12.31
N LEU A 112 -6.15 15.87 11.32
CA LEU A 112 -6.56 16.28 9.97
C LEU A 112 -7.33 15.14 9.26
N CYS A 113 -6.89 13.90 9.42
CA CYS A 113 -7.58 12.73 8.88
C CYS A 113 -9.00 12.62 9.46
N LYS A 114 -9.16 12.75 10.78
CA LYS A 114 -10.46 12.71 11.47
C LYS A 114 -11.41 13.82 10.98
N MET A 115 -10.89 15.03 10.81
CA MET A 115 -11.66 16.15 10.29
C MET A 115 -12.16 15.86 8.86
N PHE A 116 -11.27 15.42 7.97
CA PHE A 116 -11.59 15.10 6.59
C PHE A 116 -12.65 13.98 6.48
N ILE A 117 -12.51 12.89 7.22
CA ILE A 117 -13.49 11.79 7.22
C ILE A 117 -14.86 12.28 7.71
N LYS A 118 -14.89 13.11 8.75
CA LYS A 118 -16.13 13.68 9.26
C LYS A 118 -16.83 14.58 8.22
N GLU A 119 -16.08 15.39 7.48
CA GLU A 119 -16.63 16.24 6.42
C GLU A 119 -17.20 15.41 5.26
N ILE A 120 -16.48 14.37 4.81
CA ILE A 120 -16.88 13.56 3.66
C ILE A 120 -18.08 12.67 3.96
N PHE A 121 -18.15 12.10 5.15
CA PHE A 121 -19.20 11.10 5.48
C PHE A 121 -20.26 11.61 6.48
N ASP A 122 -20.29 12.92 6.75
CA ASP A 122 -21.25 13.55 7.67
C ASP A 122 -21.31 12.84 9.03
N GLY A 123 -20.14 12.50 9.56
CA GLY A 123 -19.98 11.81 10.83
C GLY A 123 -20.27 10.30 10.82
N LYS A 124 -20.60 9.72 9.67
CA LYS A 124 -20.66 8.27 9.47
C LYS A 124 -19.26 7.72 9.20
N SER A 125 -19.05 6.44 9.49
CA SER A 125 -17.81 5.76 9.13
C SER A 125 -17.98 4.96 7.83
N PRO A 126 -16.95 4.89 6.96
CA PRO A 126 -16.92 3.90 5.88
C PRO A 126 -17.11 2.45 6.34
N ASP A 127 -16.90 2.16 7.63
CA ASP A 127 -17.14 0.86 8.25
C ASP A 127 -18.61 0.47 8.34
N GLU A 128 -19.50 1.45 8.22
CA GLU A 128 -20.94 1.19 8.21
C GLU A 128 -21.42 0.63 6.86
N PHE A 129 -20.55 0.64 5.84
CA PHE A 129 -20.87 -0.01 4.58
C PHE A 129 -20.81 -1.53 4.72
N ASP A 130 -21.88 -2.19 4.26
CA ASP A 130 -21.91 -3.64 4.17
C ASP A 130 -20.83 -4.18 3.18
N GLU A 131 -20.50 -5.44 3.33
CA GLU A 131 -19.47 -6.11 2.51
C GLU A 131 -19.81 -6.05 1.00
N GLU A 132 -21.09 -6.09 0.66
CA GLU A 132 -21.56 -5.99 -0.72
C GLU A 132 -21.26 -4.61 -1.32
N THR A 133 -21.48 -3.55 -0.55
CA THR A 133 -21.18 -2.16 -0.93
C THR A 133 -19.67 -1.97 -1.09
N LEU A 134 -18.86 -2.41 -0.13
CA LEU A 134 -17.39 -2.33 -0.20
C LEU A 134 -16.83 -3.09 -1.41
N THR A 135 -17.35 -4.29 -1.67
CA THR A 135 -16.98 -5.09 -2.86
C THR A 135 -17.32 -4.35 -4.15
N THR A 136 -18.51 -3.74 -4.21
CA THR A 136 -18.95 -2.96 -5.37
C THR A 136 -18.04 -1.75 -5.62
N ILE A 137 -17.70 -1.00 -4.57
CA ILE A 137 -16.81 0.16 -4.63
C ILE A 137 -15.43 -0.25 -5.13
N ASN A 138 -14.82 -1.28 -4.53
CA ASN A 138 -13.49 -1.74 -4.90
C ASN A 138 -13.45 -2.21 -6.35
N LYS A 139 -14.41 -3.02 -6.79
CA LYS A 139 -14.52 -3.46 -8.18
C LYS A 139 -14.73 -2.32 -9.15
N PHE A 140 -15.47 -1.30 -8.77
CA PHE A 140 -15.71 -0.12 -9.60
C PHE A 140 -14.41 0.68 -9.81
N PHE A 141 -13.61 0.85 -8.77
CA PHE A 141 -12.28 1.47 -8.87
C PHE A 141 -11.30 0.62 -9.67
N GLU A 142 -11.25 -0.70 -9.45
CA GLU A 142 -10.40 -1.63 -10.20
C GLU A 142 -10.67 -1.58 -11.70
N ASN A 143 -11.93 -1.38 -12.08
CA ASN A 143 -12.37 -1.27 -13.47
C ASN A 143 -12.39 0.16 -14.01
N ASN A 144 -11.62 1.08 -13.41
CA ASN A 144 -11.50 2.47 -13.85
C ASN A 144 -12.88 3.16 -14.04
N LEU A 145 -13.78 2.97 -13.09
CA LEU A 145 -15.15 3.52 -13.06
C LEU A 145 -16.03 3.06 -14.25
N ASN A 146 -15.71 1.93 -14.85
CA ASN A 146 -16.49 1.37 -15.97
C ASN A 146 -17.65 0.53 -15.46
N VAL A 147 -18.88 1.07 -15.59
CA VAL A 147 -20.11 0.41 -15.13
C VAL A 147 -20.33 -0.96 -15.79
N SER A 148 -20.10 -1.07 -17.10
CA SER A 148 -20.36 -2.32 -17.83
C SER A 148 -19.40 -3.42 -17.45
N GLU A 149 -18.12 -3.11 -17.36
CA GLU A 149 -17.10 -4.07 -16.95
C GLU A 149 -17.27 -4.48 -15.47
N THR A 150 -17.58 -3.53 -14.59
CA THR A 150 -17.81 -3.82 -13.17
C THR A 150 -19.03 -4.73 -12.98
N SER A 151 -20.16 -4.45 -13.66
CA SER A 151 -21.34 -5.31 -13.55
C SER A 151 -21.05 -6.74 -14.04
N ARG A 152 -20.28 -6.89 -15.13
CA ARG A 152 -19.85 -8.18 -15.64
C ARG A 152 -19.00 -8.96 -14.64
N GLN A 153 -18.01 -8.30 -14.02
CA GLN A 153 -17.12 -8.95 -13.04
C GLN A 153 -17.82 -9.26 -11.71
N LEU A 154 -18.83 -8.49 -11.33
CA LEU A 154 -19.65 -8.77 -10.15
C LEU A 154 -20.78 -9.78 -10.42
N PHE A 155 -20.94 -10.24 -11.67
CA PHE A 155 -22.02 -11.13 -12.09
C PHE A 155 -23.42 -10.58 -11.79
N ILE A 156 -23.61 -9.26 -11.92
CA ILE A 156 -24.90 -8.58 -11.70
C ILE A 156 -25.35 -7.83 -12.94
N HIS A 157 -26.67 -7.58 -13.03
CA HIS A 157 -27.18 -6.73 -14.10
C HIS A 157 -26.70 -5.28 -13.96
N ARG A 158 -26.45 -4.59 -15.09
CA ARG A 158 -26.00 -3.18 -15.09
C ARG A 158 -26.89 -2.26 -14.23
N ASN A 159 -28.21 -2.44 -14.31
CA ASN A 159 -29.14 -1.62 -13.53
C ASN A 159 -29.01 -1.84 -12.02
N THR A 160 -28.65 -3.06 -11.60
CA THR A 160 -28.37 -3.35 -10.18
C THR A 160 -27.14 -2.59 -9.71
N LEU A 161 -26.08 -2.54 -10.53
CA LEU A 161 -24.89 -1.76 -10.20
C LEU A 161 -25.22 -0.26 -10.10
N VAL A 162 -25.96 0.27 -11.10
CA VAL A 162 -26.38 1.68 -11.07
C VAL A 162 -27.19 1.98 -9.81
N TYR A 163 -28.14 1.12 -9.45
CA TYR A 163 -28.91 1.28 -8.22
C TYR A 163 -28.00 1.31 -6.95
N ARG A 164 -27.00 0.45 -6.87
CA ARG A 164 -26.04 0.47 -5.75
C ARG A 164 -25.24 1.77 -5.70
N LEU A 165 -24.77 2.27 -6.84
CA LEU A 165 -24.05 3.54 -6.94
C LEU A 165 -24.97 4.73 -6.55
N ASP A 166 -26.25 4.72 -6.98
CA ASP A 166 -27.21 5.75 -6.59
C ASP A 166 -27.51 5.71 -5.08
N LYS A 167 -27.59 4.51 -4.49
CA LYS A 167 -27.76 4.35 -3.04
C LYS A 167 -26.53 4.92 -2.29
N LEU A 168 -25.35 4.65 -2.78
CA LEU A 168 -24.11 5.18 -2.21
C LEU A 168 -24.06 6.70 -2.32
N GLN A 169 -24.40 7.27 -3.48
CA GLN A 169 -24.47 8.72 -3.68
C GLN A 169 -25.44 9.37 -2.68
N LYS A 170 -26.62 8.78 -2.46
CA LYS A 170 -27.59 9.29 -1.48
C LYS A 170 -27.08 9.26 -0.04
N SER A 171 -26.23 8.31 0.31
CA SER A 171 -25.70 8.17 1.67
C SER A 171 -24.46 9.04 1.94
N THR A 172 -23.69 9.38 0.89
CA THR A 172 -22.39 10.08 1.02
C THR A 172 -22.36 11.43 0.31
N ASN A 173 -23.36 11.74 -0.48
CA ASN A 173 -23.42 12.90 -1.37
C ASN A 173 -22.31 12.93 -2.45
N LEU A 174 -21.62 11.80 -2.67
CA LEU A 174 -20.57 11.64 -3.68
C LEU A 174 -21.02 10.67 -4.78
N ASP A 175 -21.02 11.10 -6.03
CA ASP A 175 -21.32 10.24 -7.17
C ASP A 175 -20.01 9.64 -7.74
N LEU A 176 -19.75 8.38 -7.48
CA LEU A 176 -18.54 7.70 -7.95
C LEU A 176 -18.41 7.65 -9.48
N ARG A 177 -19.42 8.02 -10.25
CA ARG A 177 -19.36 8.17 -11.71
C ARG A 177 -18.75 9.52 -12.12
N VAL A 178 -18.69 10.47 -11.20
CA VAL A 178 -18.01 11.77 -11.37
C VAL A 178 -16.59 11.62 -10.87
N PHE A 179 -15.62 11.94 -11.72
CA PHE A 179 -14.21 11.70 -11.44
C PHE A 179 -13.70 12.35 -10.15
N GLU A 180 -14.07 13.61 -9.90
CA GLU A 180 -13.67 14.35 -8.71
C GLU A 180 -14.24 13.74 -7.42
N ASP A 181 -15.52 13.31 -7.44
CA ASP A 181 -16.16 12.64 -6.33
C ASP A 181 -15.53 11.26 -6.09
N ALA A 182 -15.22 10.53 -7.16
CA ALA A 182 -14.56 9.23 -7.09
C ALA A 182 -13.17 9.33 -6.48
N ILE A 183 -12.35 10.33 -6.85
CA ILE A 183 -11.05 10.60 -6.23
C ILE A 183 -11.22 10.93 -4.75
N THR A 184 -12.12 11.84 -4.41
CA THR A 184 -12.40 12.23 -3.03
C THR A 184 -12.77 11.03 -2.18
N PHE A 185 -13.67 10.19 -2.68
CA PHE A 185 -14.09 8.97 -2.02
C PHE A 185 -12.94 7.96 -1.86
N LYS A 186 -12.14 7.78 -2.91
CA LYS A 186 -10.96 6.88 -2.88
C LYS A 186 -9.95 7.31 -1.81
N ILE A 187 -9.66 8.62 -1.75
CA ILE A 187 -8.77 9.19 -0.73
C ILE A 187 -9.35 8.97 0.67
N ALA A 188 -10.66 9.19 0.86
CA ALA A 188 -11.30 8.99 2.15
C ALA A 188 -11.20 7.54 2.63
N LEU A 189 -11.40 6.54 1.76
CA LEU A 189 -11.18 5.14 2.10
C LEU A 189 -9.72 4.83 2.48
N MET A 190 -8.77 5.46 1.82
CA MET A 190 -7.36 5.29 2.14
C MET A 190 -7.02 5.94 3.49
N VAL A 191 -7.51 7.14 3.75
CA VAL A 191 -7.34 7.84 5.05
C VAL A 191 -7.93 7.01 6.19
N GLU A 192 -9.09 6.41 6.00
CA GLU A 192 -9.72 5.52 6.99
C GLU A 192 -8.85 4.28 7.29
N LYS A 193 -8.32 3.62 6.25
CA LYS A 193 -7.39 2.49 6.43
C LYS A 193 -6.14 2.90 7.21
N TYR A 194 -5.60 4.08 6.94
CA TYR A 194 -4.44 4.61 7.64
C TYR A 194 -4.76 4.89 9.12
N MET A 195 -5.87 5.54 9.42
CA MET A 195 -6.29 5.82 10.79
C MET A 195 -6.43 4.54 11.61
N LYS A 196 -7.09 3.52 11.07
CA LYS A 196 -7.23 2.21 11.73
C LYS A 196 -5.90 1.51 11.97
N TYR A 197 -4.96 1.64 11.05
CA TYR A 197 -3.63 1.09 11.24
C TYR A 197 -2.92 1.78 12.40
N MET A 198 -2.98 3.12 12.46
CA MET A 198 -2.36 3.90 13.54
C MET A 198 -2.97 3.59 14.91
N GLU A 199 -4.28 3.46 15.00
CA GLU A 199 -4.97 3.07 16.25
C GLU A 199 -4.52 1.70 16.78
N ARG A 200 -4.25 0.74 15.87
CA ARG A 200 -3.73 -0.59 16.26
C ARG A 200 -2.26 -0.58 16.71
N MET A 201 -1.49 0.42 16.33
CA MET A 201 -0.09 0.55 16.69
C MET A 201 0.12 1.28 18.03
N GLU A 202 -0.91 2.01 18.53
CA GLU A 202 -0.90 2.69 19.81
C GLU A 202 -1.22 1.77 21.00
N TYR A 203 -1.67 0.54 20.73
CA TYR A 203 -1.94 -0.53 21.70
C TYR A 203 -0.93 -1.68 21.56
#